data_be18e4e6319140359ab2dadb8a70142f
#
_entry.id   be18e4e6319140359ab2dadb8a70142f
#
_cell.length_a   1.000
_cell.length_b   1.000
_cell.length_c   1.000
_cell.angle_alpha   90.00
_cell.angle_beta   90.00
_cell.angle_gamma   90.00
#
_symmetry.space_group_name_H-M   'P 1'
#
loop_
_entity.id
_entity.type
_entity.pdbx_description
1 polymer ?
#
loop_
_entity_poly.entity_id
_entity_poly.type
_entity_poly.pdbx_seq_one_letter_code
_entity_poly.pdbx_strand_id
1 'polypeptide(L)'
;MTRFIGVLAVVSVLVSGCVVDVPIEKETKVFTIEGNATLHAAGARVFGEIVRPYRVTRTIDKRDLSTVHLDRFVLEVTEDAEAPGDTDDLAFIESAVVLIESIDPDAGLPILEIAWFDLPGEAPEAPRELVLDVDRSAELKPYFRTGFRLSSECTHLVPRDDVSVIGRARFLGEHVVF
;
A
#
# COMPACT_ATOMS: atom_id res chain seq x y z
N MET A 1 -16.79 71.25 -16.30
CA MET A 1 -17.41 69.98 -15.86
C MET A 1 -16.41 68.82 -16.07
N THR A 2 -15.66 68.52 -15.08
CA THR A 2 -14.59 67.46 -15.16
C THR A 2 -15.10 66.22 -14.46
N ARG A 3 -15.35 65.14 -15.21
CA ARG A 3 -15.77 63.83 -14.69
C ARG A 3 -14.54 63.06 -14.24
N PHE A 4 -14.38 62.82 -12.94
CA PHE A 4 -13.44 61.87 -12.40
C PHE A 4 -14.02 60.45 -12.55
N ILE A 5 -13.35 59.62 -13.35
CA ILE A 5 -13.61 58.17 -13.42
C ILE A 5 -12.70 57.53 -12.39
N GLY A 6 -13.28 57.13 -11.26
CA GLY A 6 -12.58 56.32 -10.25
C GLY A 6 -12.41 54.90 -10.74
N VAL A 7 -11.16 54.50 -10.99
CA VAL A 7 -10.80 53.11 -11.26
C VAL A 7 -10.74 52.35 -9.92
N LEU A 8 -11.74 51.49 -9.71
CA LEU A 8 -11.76 50.57 -8.55
C LEU A 8 -10.81 49.38 -8.85
N ALA A 9 -9.62 49.45 -8.31
CA ALA A 9 -8.69 48.31 -8.37
C ALA A 9 -9.15 47.21 -7.39
N VAL A 10 -9.74 46.16 -7.92
CA VAL A 10 -10.01 44.93 -7.13
C VAL A 10 -8.70 44.19 -6.94
N VAL A 11 -8.11 44.29 -5.74
CA VAL A 11 -6.96 43.49 -5.33
C VAL A 11 -7.48 42.11 -4.98
N SER A 12 -7.35 41.15 -5.89
CA SER A 12 -7.59 39.76 -5.61
C SER A 12 -6.40 39.22 -4.79
N VAL A 13 -6.60 39.10 -3.47
CA VAL A 13 -5.65 38.41 -2.63
C VAL A 13 -5.80 36.92 -2.90
N LEU A 14 -4.86 36.35 -3.65
CA LEU A 14 -4.71 34.90 -3.78
C LEU A 14 -4.16 34.38 -2.44
N VAL A 15 -5.04 33.86 -1.60
CA VAL A 15 -4.65 33.10 -0.42
C VAL A 15 -4.15 31.75 -0.94
N SER A 16 -2.86 31.62 -1.17
CA SER A 16 -2.22 30.34 -1.44
C SER A 16 -2.12 29.59 -0.10
N GLY A 17 -3.04 28.66 0.13
CA GLY A 17 -2.93 27.72 1.25
C GLY A 17 -1.66 26.87 1.08
N CYS A 18 -0.94 26.61 2.18
CA CYS A 18 0.16 25.66 2.18
C CYS A 18 -0.43 24.24 2.22
N VAL A 19 0.05 23.36 1.33
CA VAL A 19 -0.25 21.93 1.38
C VAL A 19 0.82 21.27 2.24
N VAL A 20 0.40 20.47 3.20
CA VAL A 20 1.28 19.71 4.09
C VAL A 20 0.98 18.22 3.93
N ASP A 21 2.02 17.43 3.63
CA ASP A 21 1.91 15.98 3.55
C ASP A 21 1.92 15.36 4.95
N VAL A 22 0.91 14.54 5.21
CA VAL A 22 0.76 13.80 6.47
C VAL A 22 0.99 12.32 6.20
N PRO A 23 2.10 11.73 6.62
CA PRO A 23 2.34 10.31 6.45
C PRO A 23 1.44 9.48 7.37
N ILE A 24 0.90 8.39 6.82
CA ILE A 24 0.04 7.44 7.54
C ILE A 24 0.61 6.06 7.30
N GLU A 25 1.23 5.48 8.31
CA GLU A 25 1.82 4.15 8.22
C GLU A 25 0.85 3.08 8.72
N LYS A 26 0.81 1.96 8.04
CA LYS A 26 0.03 0.78 8.37
C LYS A 26 0.86 -0.47 8.15
N GLU A 27 0.82 -1.37 9.13
CA GLU A 27 1.44 -2.69 9.05
C GLU A 27 0.34 -3.76 9.05
N THR A 28 0.52 -4.79 8.25
CA THR A 28 -0.33 -5.98 8.30
C THR A 28 0.02 -6.83 9.53
N LYS A 29 -0.74 -7.88 9.78
CA LYS A 29 -0.28 -8.93 10.69
C LYS A 29 0.81 -9.74 9.99
N VAL A 30 1.74 -10.29 10.77
CA VAL A 30 2.68 -11.29 10.28
C VAL A 30 1.89 -12.47 9.70
N PHE A 31 2.33 -12.94 8.57
CA PHE A 31 1.73 -14.02 7.82
C PHE A 31 2.82 -15.02 7.44
N THR A 32 2.60 -16.29 7.69
CA THR A 32 3.53 -17.36 7.34
C THR A 32 3.09 -18.03 6.05
N ILE A 33 3.98 -18.07 5.06
CA ILE A 33 3.85 -18.84 3.82
C ILE A 33 4.44 -20.21 4.08
N GLU A 34 3.60 -21.24 4.03
CA GLU A 34 4.01 -22.61 4.31
C GLU A 34 4.98 -23.13 3.24
N GLY A 35 6.13 -23.61 3.69
CA GLY A 35 7.15 -24.21 2.84
C GLY A 35 6.99 -25.71 2.69
N ASN A 36 7.63 -26.26 1.63
CA ASN A 36 7.73 -27.67 1.40
C ASN A 36 8.92 -27.99 0.51
N ALA A 37 9.97 -28.58 1.09
CA ALA A 37 11.22 -28.88 0.38
C ALA A 37 11.03 -29.76 -0.87
N THR A 38 10.08 -30.70 -0.85
CA THR A 38 9.80 -31.59 -1.99
C THR A 38 9.11 -30.83 -3.14
N LEU A 39 8.11 -30.02 -2.82
CA LEU A 39 7.42 -29.20 -3.80
C LEU A 39 8.32 -28.08 -4.34
N HIS A 40 9.16 -27.51 -3.49
CA HIS A 40 10.20 -26.54 -3.89
C HIS A 40 11.13 -27.17 -4.93
N ALA A 41 11.70 -28.35 -4.65
CA ALA A 41 12.58 -29.05 -5.58
C ALA A 41 11.89 -29.45 -6.90
N ALA A 42 10.57 -29.61 -6.90
CA ALA A 42 9.77 -29.86 -8.08
C ALA A 42 9.40 -28.58 -8.86
N GLY A 43 9.73 -27.38 -8.35
CA GLY A 43 9.36 -26.10 -8.95
C GLY A 43 7.84 -25.85 -8.94
N ALA A 44 7.16 -26.34 -7.91
CA ALA A 44 5.71 -26.19 -7.79
C ALA A 44 5.34 -24.72 -7.58
N ARG A 45 4.31 -24.24 -8.32
CA ARG A 45 3.74 -22.89 -8.22
C ARG A 45 2.40 -22.92 -7.51
N VAL A 46 2.16 -21.92 -6.71
CA VAL A 46 0.90 -21.71 -5.99
C VAL A 46 0.36 -20.32 -6.29
N PHE A 47 -0.95 -20.24 -6.46
CA PHE A 47 -1.67 -18.97 -6.44
C PHE A 47 -2.34 -18.83 -5.07
N GLY A 48 -2.08 -17.73 -4.38
CA GLY A 48 -2.56 -17.53 -3.02
C GLY A 48 -2.49 -16.09 -2.53
N GLU A 49 -2.63 -15.91 -1.23
CA GLU A 49 -2.51 -14.62 -0.55
C GLU A 49 -1.14 -14.51 0.12
N ILE A 50 -0.43 -13.39 -0.03
CA ILE A 50 0.81 -13.06 0.73
C ILE A 50 0.49 -12.16 1.92
N VAL A 51 -0.59 -11.39 1.82
CA VAL A 51 -1.06 -10.52 2.90
C VAL A 51 -2.45 -10.99 3.28
N ARG A 52 -2.60 -11.48 4.52
CA ARG A 52 -3.93 -11.80 5.03
C ARG A 52 -4.79 -10.53 5.09
N PRO A 53 -6.10 -10.66 4.81
CA PRO A 53 -7.00 -9.51 4.84
C PRO A 53 -6.84 -8.70 6.12
N TYR A 54 -6.29 -7.49 6.00
CA TYR A 54 -6.03 -6.59 7.10
C TYR A 54 -7.08 -5.48 7.13
N ARG A 55 -7.88 -5.43 8.20
CA ARG A 55 -8.91 -4.40 8.39
C ARG A 55 -8.33 -3.18 9.08
N VAL A 56 -8.48 -2.03 8.44
CA VAL A 56 -8.23 -0.73 9.05
C VAL A 56 -9.56 -0.12 9.43
N THR A 57 -9.89 -0.19 10.71
CA THR A 57 -10.98 0.58 11.26
C THR A 57 -10.54 2.04 11.40
N ARG A 58 -11.49 2.94 11.27
CA ARG A 58 -11.37 4.39 11.30
C ARG A 58 -10.35 4.90 12.35
N THR A 59 -9.20 5.43 11.92
CA THR A 59 -8.11 5.81 12.85
C THR A 59 -7.65 7.26 12.77
N ILE A 60 -8.18 8.09 11.85
CA ILE A 60 -7.76 9.49 11.70
C ILE A 60 -9.02 10.34 11.56
N ASP A 61 -8.99 11.54 12.15
CA ASP A 61 -10.05 12.54 11.93
C ASP A 61 -9.86 13.10 10.51
N LYS A 62 -10.55 12.46 9.55
CA LYS A 62 -10.31 12.53 8.11
C LYS A 62 -11.03 13.69 7.44
N ARG A 63 -11.66 14.55 8.25
CA ARG A 63 -12.35 15.73 7.72
C ARG A 63 -11.39 16.75 7.16
N ASP A 64 -10.13 16.71 7.63
CA ASP A 64 -9.14 17.72 7.32
C ASP A 64 -8.18 17.36 6.18
N LEU A 65 -8.18 16.10 5.70
CA LEU A 65 -7.37 15.70 4.55
C LEU A 65 -8.10 16.02 3.24
N SER A 66 -7.41 16.63 2.28
CA SER A 66 -7.92 16.92 0.93
C SER A 66 -7.87 15.67 0.05
N THR A 67 -6.73 14.96 0.06
CA THR A 67 -6.50 13.72 -0.69
C THR A 67 -5.80 12.68 0.19
N VAL A 68 -5.83 11.41 -0.21
CA VAL A 68 -5.02 10.32 0.36
C VAL A 68 -4.61 9.39 -0.77
N HIS A 69 -3.33 9.09 -0.90
CA HIS A 69 -2.80 8.14 -1.87
C HIS A 69 -1.76 7.21 -1.23
N LEU A 70 -1.51 6.06 -1.86
CA LEU A 70 -0.44 5.15 -1.45
C LEU A 70 0.90 5.68 -1.98
N ASP A 71 1.88 5.85 -1.11
CA ASP A 71 3.23 6.29 -1.46
C ASP A 71 4.19 5.11 -1.63
N ARG A 72 4.08 4.12 -0.74
CA ARG A 72 4.96 2.95 -0.72
C ARG A 72 4.25 1.74 -0.15
N PHE A 73 4.51 0.56 -0.73
CA PHE A 73 4.18 -0.74 -0.15
C PHE A 73 5.40 -1.65 -0.18
N VAL A 74 5.68 -2.31 0.94
CA VAL A 74 6.84 -3.21 1.09
C VAL A 74 6.36 -4.51 1.72
N LEU A 75 6.81 -5.63 1.18
CA LEU A 75 6.80 -6.93 1.85
C LEU A 75 8.18 -7.15 2.46
N GLU A 76 8.23 -7.61 3.69
CA GLU A 76 9.47 -7.81 4.44
C GLU A 76 9.44 -9.14 5.17
N VAL A 77 10.54 -9.89 5.13
CA VAL A 77 10.73 -11.09 5.95
C VAL A 77 10.89 -10.67 7.40
N THR A 78 10.16 -11.30 8.31
CA THR A 78 10.27 -11.00 9.75
C THR A 78 11.40 -11.79 10.38
N GLU A 79 12.13 -11.17 11.33
CA GLU A 79 13.24 -11.81 12.04
C GLU A 79 12.78 -12.94 12.98
N ASP A 80 11.52 -12.92 13.42
CA ASP A 80 10.97 -13.87 14.39
C ASP A 80 10.84 -15.31 13.83
N ALA A 81 10.98 -15.49 12.52
CA ALA A 81 10.89 -16.79 11.85
C ALA A 81 12.26 -17.44 11.60
N GLU A 82 13.37 -16.78 11.92
CA GLU A 82 14.70 -17.31 11.65
C GLU A 82 15.09 -18.37 12.68
N ALA A 83 15.08 -19.62 12.25
CA ALA A 83 15.87 -20.64 12.93
C ALA A 83 17.37 -20.33 12.73
N PRO A 84 18.27 -20.67 13.69
CA PRO A 84 19.71 -20.46 13.50
C PRO A 84 20.21 -21.12 12.19
N GLY A 85 20.67 -20.30 11.24
CA GLY A 85 21.13 -20.75 9.92
C GLY A 85 20.07 -20.71 8.82
N ASP A 86 18.87 -20.21 9.11
CA ASP A 86 17.83 -19.92 8.14
C ASP A 86 18.15 -18.62 7.36
N THR A 87 17.93 -18.67 6.05
CA THR A 87 18.20 -17.55 5.13
C THR A 87 16.94 -17.24 4.33
N ASP A 88 15.83 -17.04 5.04
CA ASP A 88 14.55 -16.67 4.42
C ASP A 88 14.67 -15.44 3.52
N ASP A 89 14.13 -15.54 2.33
CA ASP A 89 14.08 -14.48 1.35
C ASP A 89 12.73 -14.50 0.59
N LEU A 90 12.52 -13.50 -0.26
CA LEU A 90 11.31 -13.35 -1.05
C LEU A 90 11.53 -13.69 -2.53
N ALA A 91 12.65 -14.32 -2.90
CA ALA A 91 12.97 -14.68 -4.30
C ALA A 91 11.98 -15.67 -4.92
N PHE A 92 11.22 -16.38 -4.11
CA PHE A 92 10.18 -17.31 -4.57
C PHE A 92 8.90 -16.62 -5.08
N ILE A 93 8.70 -15.31 -4.84
CA ILE A 93 7.53 -14.56 -5.28
C ILE A 93 7.72 -14.14 -6.74
N GLU A 94 6.84 -14.59 -7.64
CA GLU A 94 6.88 -14.28 -9.06
C GLU A 94 6.04 -13.04 -9.41
N SER A 95 4.86 -12.90 -8.80
CA SER A 95 4.01 -11.72 -8.94
C SER A 95 3.16 -11.50 -7.71
N ALA A 96 2.81 -10.26 -7.43
CA ALA A 96 1.92 -9.89 -6.34
C ALA A 96 1.08 -8.66 -6.73
N VAL A 97 -0.18 -8.64 -6.27
CA VAL A 97 -1.07 -7.49 -6.38
C VAL A 97 -1.68 -7.23 -5.01
N VAL A 98 -1.70 -5.96 -4.59
CA VAL A 98 -2.36 -5.53 -3.35
C VAL A 98 -3.64 -4.79 -3.70
N LEU A 99 -4.72 -5.23 -3.08
CA LEU A 99 -6.07 -4.73 -3.29
C LEU A 99 -6.54 -3.95 -2.06
N ILE A 100 -7.28 -2.86 -2.30
CA ILE A 100 -8.01 -2.15 -1.26
C ILE A 100 -9.52 -2.25 -1.51
N GLU A 101 -10.27 -2.58 -0.46
CA GLU A 101 -11.72 -2.70 -0.50
C GLU A 101 -12.34 -1.97 0.70
N SER A 102 -13.47 -1.29 0.50
CA SER A 102 -14.24 -0.72 1.63
C SER A 102 -14.79 -1.83 2.53
N ILE A 103 -14.74 -1.62 3.85
CA ILE A 103 -15.42 -2.51 4.81
C ILE A 103 -16.90 -2.17 4.95
N ASP A 104 -17.36 -1.06 4.39
CA ASP A 104 -18.75 -0.66 4.32
C ASP A 104 -19.31 -1.03 2.95
N PRO A 105 -20.16 -2.07 2.84
CA PRO A 105 -20.72 -2.51 1.58
C PRO A 105 -21.66 -1.48 0.93
N ASP A 106 -22.24 -0.58 1.75
CA ASP A 106 -23.15 0.46 1.26
C ASP A 106 -22.40 1.69 0.70
N ALA A 107 -21.07 1.74 0.86
CA ALA A 107 -20.25 2.83 0.33
C ALA A 107 -20.19 2.84 -1.21
N GLY A 108 -20.47 1.72 -1.87
CA GLY A 108 -20.43 1.61 -3.33
C GLY A 108 -19.05 1.86 -3.95
N LEU A 109 -17.98 1.72 -3.16
CA LEU A 109 -16.60 1.90 -3.63
C LEU A 109 -16.11 0.64 -4.34
N PRO A 110 -15.44 0.77 -5.51
CA PRO A 110 -14.86 -0.38 -6.21
C PRO A 110 -13.70 -0.99 -5.42
N ILE A 111 -13.35 -2.24 -5.72
CA ILE A 111 -12.05 -2.81 -5.32
C ILE A 111 -11.00 -2.21 -6.25
N LEU A 112 -9.90 -1.69 -5.70
CA LEU A 112 -8.81 -1.12 -6.48
C LEU A 112 -7.52 -1.91 -6.26
N GLU A 113 -6.76 -2.11 -7.34
CA GLU A 113 -5.35 -2.45 -7.26
C GLU A 113 -4.56 -1.20 -6.89
N ILE A 114 -3.79 -1.26 -5.82
CA ILE A 114 -3.04 -0.10 -5.32
C ILE A 114 -1.54 -0.31 -5.32
N ALA A 115 -1.09 -1.55 -5.40
CA ALA A 115 0.33 -1.88 -5.57
C ALA A 115 0.47 -3.21 -6.30
N TRP A 116 1.58 -3.39 -7.03
CA TRP A 116 1.89 -4.63 -7.76
C TRP A 116 3.39 -4.88 -7.85
N PHE A 117 3.72 -6.13 -8.10
CA PHE A 117 5.05 -6.61 -8.39
C PHE A 117 4.96 -7.70 -9.45
N ASP A 118 5.77 -7.57 -10.49
CA ASP A 118 6.01 -8.61 -11.49
C ASP A 118 7.50 -8.85 -11.59
N LEU A 119 7.93 -10.10 -11.48
CA LEU A 119 9.34 -10.43 -11.58
C LEU A 119 9.85 -10.18 -12.99
N PRO A 120 10.76 -9.23 -13.23
CA PRO A 120 11.33 -8.99 -14.55
C PRO A 120 12.44 -10.01 -14.85
N GLY A 121 12.06 -11.26 -15.18
CA GLY A 121 12.97 -12.26 -15.80
C GLY A 121 14.12 -12.83 -14.96
N GLU A 122 14.83 -12.04 -14.19
CA GLU A 122 15.86 -12.47 -13.24
C GLU A 122 15.50 -11.98 -11.82
N ALA A 123 15.30 -12.93 -10.90
CA ALA A 123 15.05 -12.60 -9.50
C ALA A 123 16.26 -11.85 -8.92
N PRO A 124 16.04 -10.76 -8.14
CA PRO A 124 17.11 -10.20 -7.34
C PRO A 124 17.68 -11.27 -6.41
N GLU A 125 18.99 -11.24 -6.18
CA GLU A 125 19.64 -12.18 -5.26
C GLU A 125 19.02 -12.04 -3.87
N ALA A 126 18.26 -13.08 -3.44
CA ALA A 126 17.77 -13.29 -2.09
C ALA A 126 17.22 -12.00 -1.37
N PRO A 127 16.20 -11.31 -1.91
CA PRO A 127 15.72 -10.08 -1.30
C PRO A 127 14.94 -10.39 -0.01
N ARG A 128 15.30 -9.74 1.10
CA ARG A 128 14.52 -9.76 2.35
C ARG A 128 13.41 -8.72 2.37
N GLU A 129 13.47 -7.75 1.47
CA GLU A 129 12.46 -6.74 1.22
C GLU A 129 12.06 -6.76 -0.26
N LEU A 130 10.78 -6.73 -0.54
CA LEU A 130 10.21 -6.56 -1.86
C LEU A 130 9.41 -5.27 -1.89
N VAL A 131 9.91 -4.27 -2.61
CA VAL A 131 9.21 -3.00 -2.82
C VAL A 131 8.31 -3.14 -4.03
N LEU A 132 7.00 -2.94 -3.84
CA LEU A 132 6.02 -3.00 -4.89
C LEU A 132 5.91 -1.64 -5.60
N ASP A 133 5.63 -1.66 -6.90
CA ASP A 133 5.15 -0.49 -7.62
C ASP A 133 3.78 -0.08 -7.08
N VAL A 134 3.50 1.23 -7.03
CA VAL A 134 2.28 1.76 -6.43
C VAL A 134 1.52 2.68 -7.38
N ASP A 135 0.19 2.60 -7.39
CA ASP A 135 -0.65 3.58 -8.07
C ASP A 135 -0.84 4.84 -7.20
N ARG A 136 0.04 5.82 -7.44
CA ARG A 136 -0.04 7.12 -6.76
C ARG A 136 -1.20 7.99 -7.24
N SER A 137 -1.86 7.62 -8.34
CA SER A 137 -3.00 8.36 -8.88
C SER A 137 -4.33 7.97 -8.24
N ALA A 138 -4.38 6.81 -7.57
CA ALA A 138 -5.57 6.32 -6.91
C ALA A 138 -5.94 7.20 -5.70
N GLU A 139 -7.14 7.80 -5.72
CA GLU A 139 -7.66 8.59 -4.60
C GLU A 139 -8.27 7.66 -3.55
N LEU A 140 -7.59 7.50 -2.42
CA LEU A 140 -7.96 6.54 -1.37
C LEU A 140 -8.73 7.15 -0.19
N LYS A 141 -8.92 8.48 -0.15
CA LYS A 141 -9.68 9.16 0.91
C LYS A 141 -11.07 8.57 1.17
N PRO A 142 -11.87 8.16 0.14
CA PRO A 142 -13.16 7.51 0.39
C PRO A 142 -13.04 6.24 1.24
N TYR A 143 -12.04 5.39 0.98
CA TYR A 143 -11.78 4.16 1.75
C TYR A 143 -11.38 4.46 3.19
N PHE A 144 -10.57 5.51 3.38
CA PHE A 144 -10.21 5.96 4.72
C PHE A 144 -11.42 6.49 5.50
N ARG A 145 -12.45 7.00 4.86
CA ARG A 145 -13.69 7.47 5.52
C ARG A 145 -14.59 6.34 5.98
N THR A 146 -14.71 5.29 5.20
CA THR A 146 -15.59 4.15 5.47
C THR A 146 -14.89 3.07 6.31
N GLY A 147 -13.54 3.10 6.33
CA GLY A 147 -12.69 2.00 6.71
C GLY A 147 -12.45 1.09 5.51
N PHE A 148 -11.35 0.35 5.54
CA PHE A 148 -10.95 -0.49 4.41
C PHE A 148 -10.31 -1.81 4.85
N ARG A 149 -10.24 -2.73 3.93
CA ARG A 149 -9.51 -3.98 4.00
C ARG A 149 -8.43 -3.96 2.93
N LEU A 150 -7.21 -4.32 3.32
CA LEU A 150 -6.16 -4.68 2.37
C LEU A 150 -6.16 -6.20 2.23
N SER A 151 -6.03 -6.69 1.01
CA SER A 151 -5.79 -8.09 0.67
C SER A 151 -4.74 -8.15 -0.43
N SER A 152 -4.23 -9.35 -0.72
CA SER A 152 -3.30 -9.54 -1.81
C SER A 152 -3.61 -10.82 -2.57
N GLU A 153 -3.24 -10.82 -3.83
CA GLU A 153 -3.16 -12.01 -4.69
C GLU A 153 -1.71 -12.14 -5.14
N CYS A 154 -1.17 -13.37 -5.14
CA CYS A 154 0.18 -13.61 -5.60
C CYS A 154 0.31 -14.93 -6.32
N THR A 155 1.29 -15.01 -7.21
CA THR A 155 1.84 -16.25 -7.75
C THR A 155 3.24 -16.41 -7.21
N HIS A 156 3.54 -17.57 -6.64
CA HIS A 156 4.85 -17.84 -6.08
C HIS A 156 5.24 -19.32 -6.25
N LEU A 157 6.55 -19.58 -6.28
CA LEU A 157 7.06 -20.93 -6.07
C LEU A 157 6.81 -21.32 -4.61
N VAL A 158 6.60 -22.61 -4.35
CA VAL A 158 6.55 -23.09 -2.96
C VAL A 158 7.93 -22.87 -2.34
N PRO A 159 8.08 -22.13 -1.23
CA PRO A 159 9.37 -21.97 -0.58
C PRO A 159 9.84 -23.31 0.02
N ARG A 160 11.13 -23.41 0.33
CA ARG A 160 11.72 -24.65 0.84
C ARG A 160 11.22 -24.99 2.24
N ASP A 161 11.08 -24.00 3.07
CA ASP A 161 10.62 -23.98 4.45
C ASP A 161 9.66 -22.81 4.66
N ASP A 162 9.10 -22.69 5.86
CA ASP A 162 8.11 -21.67 6.17
C ASP A 162 8.76 -20.28 6.21
N VAL A 163 8.18 -19.32 5.48
CA VAL A 163 8.66 -17.93 5.42
C VAL A 163 7.62 -17.02 6.04
N SER A 164 7.99 -16.25 7.06
CA SER A 164 7.11 -15.27 7.69
C SER A 164 7.34 -13.87 7.14
N VAL A 165 6.27 -13.23 6.72
CA VAL A 165 6.30 -11.91 6.07
C VAL A 165 5.35 -10.92 6.73
N ILE A 166 5.68 -9.63 6.62
CA ILE A 166 4.84 -8.51 7.00
C ILE A 166 4.72 -7.54 5.83
N GLY A 167 3.53 -6.99 5.62
CA GLY A 167 3.31 -5.90 4.65
C GLY A 167 3.30 -4.56 5.35
N ARG A 168 4.05 -3.59 4.81
CA ARG A 168 4.11 -2.21 5.31
C ARG A 168 3.63 -1.26 4.23
N ALA A 169 2.54 -0.55 4.51
CA ALA A 169 1.96 0.46 3.65
C ALA A 169 2.18 1.85 4.22
N ARG A 170 2.74 2.75 3.41
CA ARG A 170 2.83 4.17 3.70
C ARG A 170 1.89 4.93 2.78
N PHE A 171 0.92 5.62 3.38
CA PHE A 171 0.03 6.53 2.67
C PHE A 171 0.44 7.98 2.95
N LEU A 172 0.20 8.85 2.00
CA LEU A 172 0.31 10.29 2.17
C LEU A 172 -1.09 10.91 2.08
N GLY A 173 -1.44 11.66 3.11
CA GLY A 173 -2.62 12.50 3.12
C GLY A 173 -2.21 13.96 2.97
N GLU A 174 -2.86 14.71 2.11
CA GLU A 174 -2.63 16.14 1.98
C GLU A 174 -3.57 16.91 2.92
N HIS A 175 -3.02 17.88 3.63
CA HIS A 175 -3.77 18.83 4.46
C HIS A 175 -3.53 20.25 3.96
N VAL A 176 -4.63 20.96 3.67
CA VAL A 176 -4.56 22.37 3.24
C VAL A 176 -4.68 23.26 4.49
N VAL A 177 -3.62 24.04 4.77
CA VAL A 177 -3.58 25.00 5.86
C VAL A 177 -3.79 26.40 5.28
N PHE A 178 -4.84 27.11 5.74
CA PHE A 178 -5.16 28.48 5.37
C PHE A 178 -4.66 29.49 6.40
#